data_6e8d14068be9eebe8a2c509c639561c2
#
_entry.id   6e8d14068be9eebe8a2c509c639561c2
#
_cell.length_a   1.000
_cell.length_b   1.000
_cell.length_c   1.000
_cell.angle_alpha   90.00
_cell.angle_beta   90.00
_cell.angle_gamma   90.00
#
_symmetry.space_group_name_H-M   'P 1'
#
loop_
_entity.id
_entity.type
_entity.pdbx_description
1 polymer ?
#
loop_
_entity_poly.entity_id
_entity_poly.type
_entity_poly.pdbx_seq_one_letter_code
_entity_poly.pdbx_strand_id
1 'polypeptide(L)'
;MPELIDPSEIMFTPFEPKTKNRYVMYIEGLPAYLIKTAARPQITFEEIVLDHINVKRYIKGKGAWQPIDVTLYDPVVPSAAQAVMEWVRLSHESVTGRDGYSDFYKKDVKFNMLGPVGDIVEEWTLKVPILKQQILVIWIMLQVIQQKSH
;
A
#
# COMPACT_ATOMS: atom_id res chain seq x y z
N MET A 1 25.22 36.94 21.17
CA MET A 1 24.52 37.64 20.12
C MET A 1 23.34 36.79 19.71
N PRO A 2 22.14 37.35 19.58
CA PRO A 2 21.06 36.54 19.01
C PRO A 2 21.44 36.18 17.56
N GLU A 3 21.34 34.92 17.26
CA GLU A 3 21.56 34.41 15.92
C GLU A 3 20.48 34.99 14.98
N LEU A 4 20.95 35.68 13.94
CA LEU A 4 20.03 36.25 12.94
C LEU A 4 19.49 35.10 12.09
N ILE A 5 18.19 34.92 12.11
CA ILE A 5 17.51 33.92 11.28
C ILE A 5 17.75 34.30 9.80
N ASP A 6 18.22 33.33 9.01
CA ASP A 6 18.42 33.53 7.56
C ASP A 6 17.05 33.84 6.91
N PRO A 7 16.91 34.94 6.19
CA PRO A 7 15.67 35.25 5.46
C PRO A 7 15.20 34.14 4.53
N SER A 8 16.10 33.32 4.01
CA SER A 8 15.77 32.18 3.16
C SER A 8 15.00 31.07 3.89
N GLU A 9 15.15 30.97 5.21
CA GLU A 9 14.40 30.01 6.04
C GLU A 9 12.98 30.45 6.31
N ILE A 10 12.72 31.77 6.26
CA ILE A 10 11.40 32.35 6.51
C ILE A 10 10.58 32.48 5.22
N MET A 11 11.26 32.62 4.07
CA MET A 11 10.58 32.78 2.80
C MET A 11 10.02 31.45 2.31
N PHE A 12 8.72 31.42 2.09
CA PHE A 12 8.05 30.29 1.46
C PHE A 12 8.61 30.04 0.06
N THR A 13 9.28 28.92 -0.13
CA THR A 13 9.70 28.46 -1.44
C THR A 13 8.53 27.73 -2.09
N PRO A 14 8.02 28.16 -3.25
CA PRO A 14 6.92 27.49 -3.91
C PRO A 14 7.30 26.05 -4.25
N PHE A 15 6.47 25.11 -3.85
CA PHE A 15 6.62 23.69 -4.17
C PHE A 15 5.30 23.12 -4.64
N GLU A 16 5.34 22.13 -5.50
CA GLU A 16 4.15 21.41 -5.93
C GLU A 16 3.88 20.23 -4.97
N PRO A 17 2.80 20.28 -4.19
CA PRO A 17 2.48 19.20 -3.26
C PRO A 17 1.95 17.98 -4.01
N LYS A 18 2.29 16.79 -3.51
CA LYS A 18 1.67 15.54 -3.96
C LYS A 18 0.21 15.51 -3.53
N THR A 19 -0.70 15.38 -4.48
CA THR A 19 -2.14 15.31 -4.20
C THR A 19 -2.59 13.85 -4.08
N LYS A 20 -3.49 13.58 -3.14
CA LYS A 20 -3.97 12.22 -2.86
C LYS A 20 -4.81 11.61 -3.99
N ASN A 21 -5.36 12.42 -4.86
CA ASN A 21 -6.21 11.99 -5.97
C ASN A 21 -5.45 11.64 -7.25
N ARG A 22 -4.15 11.98 -7.33
CA ARG A 22 -3.31 11.71 -8.51
C ARG A 22 -2.52 10.42 -8.30
N TYR A 23 -3.19 9.29 -8.44
CA TYR A 23 -2.54 7.97 -8.35
C TYR A 23 -3.14 6.98 -9.31
N VAL A 24 -2.36 5.98 -9.69
CA VAL A 24 -2.81 4.81 -10.45
C VAL A 24 -2.29 3.56 -9.75
N MET A 25 -3.16 2.60 -9.55
CA MET A 25 -2.82 1.31 -8.96
C MET A 25 -3.08 0.21 -9.99
N TYR A 26 -2.09 -0.65 -10.18
CA TYR A 26 -2.16 -1.79 -11.07
C TYR A 26 -2.16 -3.07 -10.24
N ILE A 27 -3.23 -3.82 -10.32
CA ILE A 27 -3.34 -5.15 -9.72
C ILE A 27 -3.46 -6.14 -10.88
N GLU A 28 -2.66 -7.18 -10.86
CA GLU A 28 -2.70 -8.22 -11.88
C GLU A 28 -4.11 -8.86 -11.95
N GLY A 29 -4.69 -8.86 -13.14
CA GLY A 29 -6.04 -9.37 -13.39
C GLY A 29 -7.19 -8.41 -13.10
N LEU A 30 -6.90 -7.17 -12.65
CA LEU A 30 -7.91 -6.13 -12.45
C LEU A 30 -7.60 -4.89 -13.29
N PRO A 31 -8.56 -4.35 -14.06
CA PRO A 31 -8.37 -3.10 -14.77
C PRO A 31 -8.13 -1.93 -13.78
N ALA A 32 -7.14 -1.10 -14.06
CA ALA A 32 -6.75 0.00 -13.17
C ALA A 32 -7.86 1.04 -12.96
N TYR A 33 -8.74 1.24 -13.94
CA TYR A 33 -9.84 2.20 -13.87
C TYR A 33 -10.97 1.80 -12.90
N LEU A 34 -11.01 0.54 -12.45
CA LEU A 34 -11.97 0.07 -11.45
C LEU A 34 -11.61 0.46 -10.03
N ILE A 35 -10.40 0.91 -9.78
CA ILE A 35 -9.95 1.26 -8.44
C ILE A 35 -10.49 2.63 -8.06
N LYS A 36 -11.31 2.67 -7.03
CA LYS A 36 -11.93 3.89 -6.50
C LYS A 36 -11.05 4.56 -5.46
N THR A 37 -10.65 3.82 -4.44
CA THR A 37 -9.79 4.31 -3.38
C THR A 37 -8.74 3.28 -3.01
N ALA A 38 -7.56 3.76 -2.66
CA ALA A 38 -6.48 2.93 -2.15
C ALA A 38 -5.70 3.72 -1.09
N ALA A 39 -5.20 3.04 -0.08
CA ALA A 39 -4.35 3.63 0.94
C ALA A 39 -2.87 3.39 0.60
N ARG A 40 -2.01 4.32 1.01
CA ARG A 40 -0.57 4.11 0.94
C ARG A 40 -0.13 2.99 1.87
N PRO A 41 0.89 2.22 1.49
CA PRO A 41 1.49 1.24 2.37
C PRO A 41 2.03 1.88 3.65
N GLN A 42 1.78 1.24 4.77
CA GLN A 42 2.27 1.68 6.08
C GLN A 42 3.03 0.55 6.76
N ILE A 43 4.12 0.90 7.41
CA ILE A 43 4.90 -0.03 8.22
C ILE A 43 4.81 0.39 9.70
N THR A 44 4.61 -0.56 10.58
CA THR A 44 4.69 -0.38 12.03
C THR A 44 5.85 -1.17 12.59
N PHE A 45 6.49 -0.62 13.60
CA PHE A 45 7.57 -1.28 14.31
C PHE A 45 7.14 -1.59 15.74
N GLU A 46 7.48 -2.78 16.20
CA GLU A 46 7.35 -3.13 17.61
C GLU A 46 8.39 -2.36 18.43
N GLU A 47 8.03 -1.99 19.64
CA GLU A 47 8.93 -1.38 20.62
C GLU A 47 9.43 -2.43 21.59
N ILE A 48 10.73 -2.51 21.78
CA ILE A 48 11.34 -3.32 22.82
C ILE A 48 11.71 -2.39 23.97
N VAL A 49 11.08 -2.61 25.12
CA VAL A 49 11.34 -1.83 26.32
C VAL A 49 12.50 -2.45 27.09
N LEU A 50 13.53 -1.65 27.35
CA LEU A 50 14.63 -1.98 28.24
C LEU A 50 14.47 -1.21 29.55
N ASP A 51 14.23 -1.90 30.63
CA ASP A 51 14.20 -1.32 31.96
C ASP A 51 15.61 -1.16 32.52
N HIS A 52 15.98 0.07 32.84
CA HIS A 52 17.24 0.39 33.46
C HIS A 52 17.03 1.23 34.72
N ILE A 53 17.07 0.58 35.88
CA ILE A 53 16.83 1.16 37.21
C ILE A 53 15.51 1.94 37.26
N ASN A 54 15.55 3.27 37.13
CA ASN A 54 14.37 4.13 37.19
C ASN A 54 13.99 4.74 35.82
N VAL A 55 14.62 4.29 34.72
CA VAL A 55 14.45 4.85 33.38
C VAL A 55 14.13 3.74 32.38
N LYS A 56 13.10 3.93 31.58
CA LYS A 56 12.77 3.08 30.45
C LYS A 56 13.48 3.57 29.20
N ARG A 57 14.13 2.68 28.50
CA ARG A 57 14.69 2.90 27.17
C ARG A 57 13.96 2.07 26.15
N TYR A 58 13.80 2.61 24.96
CA TYR A 58 13.07 1.98 23.88
C TYR A 58 14.02 1.66 22.74
N ILE A 59 13.94 0.44 22.23
CA ILE A 59 14.65 -0.02 21.05
C ILE A 59 13.61 -0.45 20.02
N LYS A 60 13.89 -0.16 18.77
CA LYS A 60 13.08 -0.58 17.64
C LYS A 60 13.12 -2.11 17.49
N GLY A 61 11.95 -2.75 17.48
CA GLY A 61 11.77 -4.17 17.23
C GLY A 61 11.52 -4.49 15.76
N LYS A 62 10.79 -5.57 15.51
CA LYS A 62 10.43 -6.02 14.16
C LYS A 62 9.45 -5.07 13.49
N GLY A 63 9.65 -4.84 12.20
CA GLY A 63 8.71 -4.12 11.35
C GLY A 63 7.67 -5.05 10.75
N ALA A 64 6.41 -4.62 10.76
CA ALA A 64 5.31 -5.30 10.09
C ALA A 64 4.56 -4.34 9.18
N TRP A 65 4.34 -4.77 7.93
CA TRP A 65 3.52 -4.02 6.99
C TRP A 65 2.05 -4.19 7.31
N GLN A 66 1.33 -3.08 7.31
CA GLN A 66 -0.09 -3.08 7.58
C GLN A 66 -0.90 -3.44 6.33
N PRO A 67 -2.07 -4.06 6.48
CA PRO A 67 -2.99 -4.28 5.38
C PRO A 67 -3.39 -2.96 4.72
N ILE A 68 -3.61 -2.99 3.42
CA ILE A 68 -4.11 -1.87 2.64
C ILE A 68 -5.56 -2.13 2.26
N ASP A 69 -6.42 -1.14 2.47
CA ASP A 69 -7.79 -1.15 2.00
C ASP A 69 -7.86 -0.60 0.59
N VAL A 70 -8.45 -1.37 -0.30
CA VAL A 70 -8.71 -0.96 -1.67
C VAL A 70 -10.20 -1.09 -1.96
N THR A 71 -10.82 0.00 -2.35
CA THR A 71 -12.23 0.00 -2.78
C THR A 71 -12.29 0.00 -4.31
N LEU A 72 -13.14 -0.85 -4.86
CA LEU A 72 -13.33 -0.99 -6.30
C LEU A 72 -14.74 -0.56 -6.71
N TYR A 73 -14.85 -0.05 -7.94
CA TYR A 73 -16.15 -0.01 -8.64
C TYR A 73 -16.46 -1.42 -9.17
N ASP A 74 -17.73 -1.79 -9.13
CA ASP A 74 -18.21 -3.08 -9.67
C ASP A 74 -19.21 -2.84 -10.80
N PRO A 75 -18.72 -2.59 -12.03
CA PRO A 75 -19.61 -2.48 -13.18
C PRO A 75 -20.15 -3.85 -13.61
N VAL A 76 -21.18 -3.84 -14.43
CA VAL A 76 -21.77 -5.08 -14.97
C VAL A 76 -20.76 -5.83 -15.82
N VAL A 77 -20.01 -5.12 -16.67
CA VAL A 77 -18.93 -5.66 -17.51
C VAL A 77 -17.81 -4.62 -17.61
N PRO A 78 -16.56 -4.98 -17.27
CA PRO A 78 -16.09 -6.21 -16.61
C PRO A 78 -16.46 -6.21 -15.11
N SER A 79 -16.83 -7.38 -14.56
CA SER A 79 -17.17 -7.50 -13.14
C SER A 79 -15.92 -7.56 -12.27
N ALA A 80 -15.73 -6.57 -11.38
CA ALA A 80 -14.66 -6.58 -10.41
C ALA A 80 -14.86 -7.67 -9.34
N ALA A 81 -16.11 -7.91 -8.95
CA ALA A 81 -16.45 -8.96 -8.01
C ALA A 81 -16.04 -10.35 -8.52
N GLN A 82 -16.28 -10.62 -9.80
CA GLN A 82 -15.88 -11.89 -10.42
C GLN A 82 -14.36 -12.06 -10.43
N ALA A 83 -13.61 -11.02 -10.80
CA ALA A 83 -12.15 -11.07 -10.82
C ALA A 83 -11.55 -11.30 -9.42
N VAL A 84 -12.12 -10.68 -8.40
CA VAL A 84 -11.73 -10.89 -7.01
C VAL A 84 -12.10 -12.29 -6.53
N MET A 85 -13.25 -12.81 -6.90
CA MET A 85 -13.67 -14.18 -6.56
C MET A 85 -12.77 -15.24 -7.22
N GLU A 86 -12.32 -15.01 -8.44
CA GLU A 86 -11.31 -15.87 -9.09
C GLU A 86 -9.99 -15.85 -8.33
N TRP A 87 -9.56 -14.69 -7.85
CA TRP A 87 -8.38 -14.59 -7.01
C TRP A 87 -8.54 -15.37 -5.70
N VAL A 88 -9.69 -15.25 -5.04
CA VAL A 88 -10.00 -16.03 -3.82
C VAL A 88 -9.98 -17.52 -4.13
N ARG A 89 -10.54 -17.95 -5.28
CA ARG A 89 -10.56 -19.35 -5.69
C ARG A 89 -9.17 -19.94 -5.90
N LEU A 90 -8.22 -19.15 -6.40
CA LEU A 90 -6.81 -19.56 -6.50
C LEU A 90 -6.15 -19.80 -5.14
N SER A 91 -6.62 -19.08 -4.10
CA SER A 91 -6.14 -19.25 -2.74
C SER A 91 -6.84 -20.39 -2.02
N HIS A 92 -8.17 -20.47 -2.13
CA HIS A 92 -8.99 -21.44 -1.43
C HIS A 92 -10.23 -21.82 -2.23
N GLU A 93 -10.41 -23.09 -2.47
CA GLU A 93 -11.61 -23.62 -3.11
C GLU A 93 -12.67 -23.99 -2.08
N SER A 94 -13.78 -23.27 -2.06
CA SER A 94 -14.83 -23.42 -1.03
C SER A 94 -15.56 -24.76 -1.08
N VAL A 95 -15.66 -25.37 -2.26
CA VAL A 95 -16.40 -26.63 -2.46
C VAL A 95 -15.62 -27.83 -1.94
N THR A 96 -14.32 -27.90 -2.26
CA THR A 96 -13.46 -29.04 -1.90
C THR A 96 -12.62 -28.79 -0.66
N GLY A 97 -12.50 -27.55 -0.22
CA GLY A 97 -11.64 -27.12 0.89
C GLY A 97 -10.15 -27.21 0.59
N ARG A 98 -9.76 -27.30 -0.68
CA ARG A 98 -8.36 -27.34 -1.09
C ARG A 98 -7.76 -25.92 -1.08
N ASP A 99 -6.54 -25.83 -0.58
CA ASP A 99 -5.75 -24.61 -0.65
C ASP A 99 -4.77 -24.64 -1.83
N GLY A 100 -4.61 -23.50 -2.50
CA GLY A 100 -3.65 -23.36 -3.58
C GLY A 100 -2.24 -23.10 -3.08
N TYR A 101 -1.24 -23.43 -3.89
CA TYR A 101 0.14 -23.04 -3.60
C TYR A 101 0.30 -21.52 -3.65
N SER A 102 1.24 -21.01 -2.86
CA SER A 102 1.46 -19.56 -2.73
C SER A 102 1.76 -18.86 -4.06
N ASP A 103 2.39 -19.53 -4.99
CA ASP A 103 2.74 -18.97 -6.30
C ASP A 103 1.51 -18.64 -7.17
N PHE A 104 0.38 -19.30 -6.92
CA PHE A 104 -0.83 -19.09 -7.69
C PHE A 104 -1.68 -17.90 -7.21
N TYR A 105 -1.73 -17.65 -5.91
CA TYR A 105 -2.58 -16.58 -5.36
C TYR A 105 -1.84 -15.27 -5.07
N LYS A 106 -0.51 -15.27 -5.11
CA LYS A 106 0.29 -14.08 -4.94
C LYS A 106 0.36 -13.30 -6.24
N LYS A 107 -0.10 -12.07 -6.23
CA LYS A 107 -0.12 -11.19 -7.40
C LYS A 107 0.75 -9.97 -7.15
N ASP A 108 1.40 -9.47 -8.19
CA ASP A 108 2.16 -8.23 -8.10
C ASP A 108 1.20 -7.03 -8.17
N VAL A 109 1.43 -6.06 -7.31
CA VAL A 109 0.68 -4.81 -7.28
C VAL A 109 1.66 -3.64 -7.39
N LYS A 110 1.37 -2.72 -8.30
CA LYS A 110 2.10 -1.46 -8.45
C LYS A 110 1.20 -0.29 -8.10
N PHE A 111 1.73 0.61 -7.31
CA PHE A 111 1.05 1.83 -6.91
C PHE A 111 1.92 3.02 -7.30
N ASN A 112 1.45 3.84 -8.23
CA ASN A 112 2.16 4.98 -8.78
C ASN A 112 1.46 6.28 -8.37
N MET A 113 2.19 7.20 -7.77
CA MET A 113 1.74 8.56 -7.57
C MET A 113 2.14 9.40 -8.78
N LEU A 114 1.21 10.19 -9.28
CA LEU A 114 1.40 11.02 -10.46
C LEU A 114 1.60 12.49 -10.09
N GLY A 115 2.41 13.16 -10.87
CA GLY A 115 2.56 14.62 -10.86
C GLY A 115 1.46 15.35 -11.65
N PRO A 116 1.53 16.69 -11.69
CA PRO A 116 0.50 17.52 -12.36
C PRO A 116 0.34 17.22 -13.85
N VAL A 117 1.39 16.79 -14.52
CA VAL A 117 1.42 16.48 -15.97
C VAL A 117 1.28 14.99 -16.26
N GLY A 118 1.00 14.17 -15.26
CA GLY A 118 0.85 12.72 -15.41
C GLY A 118 2.16 11.93 -15.34
N ASP A 119 3.27 12.56 -14.99
CA ASP A 119 4.56 11.91 -14.76
C ASP A 119 4.53 11.10 -13.45
N ILE A 120 5.29 10.01 -13.41
CA ILE A 120 5.40 9.17 -12.22
C ILE A 120 6.38 9.82 -11.25
N VAL A 121 5.88 10.31 -10.12
CA VAL A 121 6.67 10.95 -9.07
C VAL A 121 7.13 9.94 -8.03
N GLU A 122 6.30 8.94 -7.74
CA GLU A 122 6.56 7.94 -6.71
C GLU A 122 6.01 6.59 -7.17
N GLU A 123 6.83 5.57 -7.09
CA GLU A 123 6.45 4.20 -7.45
C GLU A 123 6.64 3.26 -6.26
N TRP A 124 5.56 2.55 -5.92
CA TRP A 124 5.58 1.48 -4.93
C TRP A 124 5.30 0.15 -5.61
N THR A 125 6.21 -0.78 -5.48
CA THR A 125 6.01 -2.15 -5.94
C THR A 125 5.76 -3.04 -4.73
N LEU A 126 4.54 -3.59 -4.67
CA LEU A 126 4.12 -4.51 -3.63
C LEU A 126 4.34 -5.92 -4.17
N LYS A 127 5.39 -6.56 -3.67
CA LYS A 127 5.68 -7.94 -4.05
C LYS A 127 4.94 -8.88 -3.12
N VAL A 128 4.31 -9.86 -3.71
CA VAL A 128 3.70 -10.99 -2.99
C VAL A 128 2.57 -10.57 -2.02
N PRO A 129 1.70 -9.63 -2.39
CA PRO A 129 0.51 -9.38 -1.60
C PRO A 129 -0.44 -10.57 -1.63
N ILE A 130 -1.07 -10.83 -0.50
CA ILE A 130 -2.13 -11.82 -0.35
C ILE A 130 -3.46 -11.14 -0.04
N LEU A 131 -4.53 -11.72 -0.54
CA LEU A 131 -5.87 -11.26 -0.21
C LEU A 131 -6.23 -11.73 1.21
N LYS A 132 -6.39 -10.80 2.13
CA LYS A 132 -6.72 -11.11 3.53
C LYS A 132 -8.22 -11.27 3.74
N GLN A 133 -9.02 -10.43 3.11
CA GLN A 133 -10.47 -10.42 3.29
C GLN A 133 -11.15 -9.88 2.04
N GLN A 134 -12.25 -10.50 1.65
CA GLN A 134 -13.13 -10.01 0.62
C GLN A 134 -14.43 -9.52 1.26
N ILE A 135 -14.57 -8.23 1.28
CA ILE A 135 -15.85 -7.49 1.34
C ILE A 135 -15.79 -6.61 0.09
N LEU A 136 -16.73 -5.77 -0.18
CA LEU A 136 -16.60 -4.72 -1.22
C LEU A 136 -15.31 -3.86 -1.07
N VAL A 137 -14.57 -4.08 0.01
CA VAL A 137 -13.25 -3.54 0.32
C VAL A 137 -12.24 -4.68 0.32
N ILE A 138 -11.21 -4.59 -0.51
CA ILE A 138 -10.13 -5.57 -0.57
C ILE A 138 -9.05 -5.17 0.43
N TRP A 139 -8.79 -6.05 1.39
CA TRP A 139 -7.66 -5.92 2.31
C TRP A 139 -6.47 -6.70 1.74
N ILE A 140 -5.41 -5.99 1.41
CA ILE A 140 -4.19 -6.58 0.89
C ILE A 140 -3.13 -6.59 1.97
N MET A 141 -2.69 -7.78 2.38
CA MET A 141 -1.55 -7.93 3.29
C MET A 141 -0.24 -7.97 2.49
N LEU A 142 0.68 -7.12 2.87
CA LEU A 142 1.95 -6.93 2.17
C LEU A 142 3.07 -7.73 2.81
N GLN A 143 3.91 -8.34 1.99
CA GLN A 143 5.10 -9.04 2.45
C GLN A 143 6.41 -8.29 2.16
N VAL A 144 6.54 -7.65 1.01
CA VAL A 144 7.75 -6.89 0.63
C VAL A 144 7.40 -5.69 -0.20
N ILE A 145 7.96 -4.54 0.14
CA ILE A 145 7.83 -3.30 -0.63
C ILE A 145 9.20 -2.80 -1.04
N GLN A 146 9.32 -2.44 -2.30
CA GLN A 146 10.46 -1.72 -2.81
C GLN A 146 9.99 -0.34 -3.28
N GLN A 147 10.46 0.69 -2.61
CA GLN A 147 10.22 2.07 -3.02
C GLN A 147 11.34 2.51 -3.95
N LYS A 148 10.97 3.02 -5.10
CA LYS A 148 11.88 3.69 -6.01
C LYS A 148 11.43 5.15 -6.13
N SER A 149 12.25 6.06 -5.62
CA SER A 149 12.04 7.50 -5.85
C SER A 149 12.85 7.92 -7.06
N HIS A 150 12.24 8.65 -7.95
CA HIS A 150 12.86 9.33 -9.08
C HIS A 150 13.10 10.79 -8.76
#